data_123285590b8d6dae2d57a64f42f2167f
#
_entry.id   123285590b8d6dae2d57a64f42f2167f
#
_cell.length_a   1.000
_cell.length_b   1.000
_cell.length_c   1.000
_cell.angle_alpha   90.00
_cell.angle_beta   90.00
_cell.angle_gamma   90.00
#
_symmetry.space_group_name_H-M   'P 1'
#
loop_
_entity.id
_entity.type
_entity.pdbx_description
1 polymer ?
#
loop_
_entity_poly.entity_id
_entity_poly.type
_entity_poly.pdbx_seq_one_letter_code
_entity_poly.pdbx_strand_id
1 'polypeptide(L)'
;MRRGEGSDIASSRPYEPGDHVHAIDWKASARLSAAHGNDEFIVRERHAEEMSRVVLVIDRRPSMALYPDELPWLNKPRAVEFVTDLLVASALNQRGLVGYLDLGSHANGHEAGTPFWQRPRSQLSTWQGDLRERVLDYLSGGFDAPDDGLERALAYLSTAARGSLPLGTFVFIVSDFTAPLSPGSWARALEQRWDLVPIVVQDPIWEQSFPSIQGVLTPLADPGRSTRRLVRFDAKQVEERRRANQARLDGLLTDFAGLGLDAVLIGSSNPNDVHAALLSWAEHRAEQRGRRI
;
A
#
# COMPACT_ATOMS: atom_id res chain seq x y z
N MET A 1 -15.88 5.63 15.81
CA MET A 1 -15.13 6.89 15.91
C MET A 1 -14.59 7.00 17.33
N ARG A 2 -13.28 7.18 17.52
CA ARG A 2 -12.68 7.40 18.84
C ARG A 2 -12.72 8.89 19.16
N ARG A 3 -13.11 9.24 20.39
CA ARG A 3 -13.03 10.60 20.93
C ARG A 3 -11.59 10.89 21.35
N GLY A 4 -11.02 12.05 20.97
CA GLY A 4 -9.64 12.39 21.28
C GLY A 4 -9.25 13.83 20.95
N GLU A 5 -7.96 14.16 20.95
CA GLU A 5 -7.42 15.50 20.67
C GLU A 5 -7.33 15.80 19.17
N GLY A 6 -8.46 16.11 18.53
CA GLY A 6 -8.53 16.56 17.13
C GLY A 6 -8.75 18.06 17.00
N SER A 7 -8.61 18.61 15.77
CA SER A 7 -8.82 20.04 15.48
C SER A 7 -10.30 20.40 15.36
N ASP A 8 -11.14 19.44 14.94
CA ASP A 8 -12.56 19.67 14.72
C ASP A 8 -13.41 19.32 15.93
N ILE A 9 -14.33 20.23 16.26
CA ILE A 9 -15.26 20.05 17.38
C ILE A 9 -16.35 19.06 16.95
N ALA A 10 -16.36 17.88 17.59
CA ALA A 10 -17.35 16.85 17.33
C ALA A 10 -18.70 17.16 17.99
N SER A 11 -18.66 17.57 19.25
CA SER A 11 -19.82 17.91 20.07
C SER A 11 -19.38 18.71 21.29
N SER A 12 -20.35 19.29 21.98
CA SER A 12 -20.15 19.90 23.29
C SER A 12 -21.05 19.19 24.31
N ARG A 13 -20.52 18.84 25.47
CA ARG A 13 -21.26 18.23 26.57
C ARG A 13 -20.95 18.89 27.91
N PRO A 14 -21.76 18.72 28.94
CA PRO A 14 -21.43 19.15 30.29
C PRO A 14 -20.12 18.51 30.78
N TYR A 15 -19.40 19.23 31.61
CA TYR A 15 -18.18 18.76 32.28
C TYR A 15 -18.53 17.62 33.26
N GLU A 16 -17.70 16.59 33.27
CA GLU A 16 -17.75 15.52 34.24
C GLU A 16 -16.42 15.42 35.01
N PRO A 17 -16.45 15.07 36.31
CA PRO A 17 -15.23 14.87 37.09
C PRO A 17 -14.28 13.86 36.40
N GLY A 18 -13.07 14.30 36.06
CA GLY A 18 -12.08 13.51 35.29
C GLY A 18 -11.77 14.09 33.90
N ASP A 19 -12.55 15.04 33.43
CA ASP A 19 -12.25 15.73 32.18
C ASP A 19 -11.04 16.67 32.32
N HIS A 20 -10.26 16.76 31.25
CA HIS A 20 -9.12 17.68 31.21
C HIS A 20 -9.56 19.15 31.20
N VAL A 21 -9.02 19.96 32.07
CA VAL A 21 -9.31 21.43 32.16
C VAL A 21 -9.07 22.16 30.83
N HIS A 22 -8.12 21.70 30.03
CA HIS A 22 -7.83 22.26 28.71
C HIS A 22 -8.91 21.99 27.66
N ALA A 23 -9.81 21.02 27.91
CA ALA A 23 -10.93 20.72 27.01
C ALA A 23 -12.15 21.61 27.29
N ILE A 24 -12.15 22.40 28.34
CA ILE A 24 -13.26 23.30 28.70
C ILE A 24 -13.36 24.44 27.67
N ASP A 25 -14.55 24.61 27.11
CA ASP A 25 -14.88 25.81 26.33
C ASP A 25 -15.33 26.95 27.26
N TRP A 26 -14.36 27.71 27.74
CA TRP A 26 -14.61 28.81 28.65
C TRP A 26 -15.60 29.84 28.13
N LYS A 27 -15.62 30.07 26.82
CA LYS A 27 -16.55 31.03 26.17
C LYS A 27 -18.00 30.50 26.13
N ALA A 28 -18.18 29.23 25.80
CA ALA A 28 -19.49 28.60 25.82
C ALA A 28 -19.99 28.42 27.26
N SER A 29 -19.11 28.01 28.18
CA SER A 29 -19.41 27.88 29.61
C SER A 29 -19.88 29.19 30.22
N ALA A 30 -19.17 30.29 29.97
CA ALA A 30 -19.55 31.61 30.47
C ALA A 30 -20.92 32.08 29.94
N ARG A 31 -21.24 31.79 28.70
CA ARG A 31 -22.58 32.12 28.12
C ARG A 31 -23.68 31.33 28.76
N LEU A 32 -23.45 30.02 28.97
CA LEU A 32 -24.42 29.11 29.55
C LEU A 32 -24.68 29.44 31.04
N SER A 33 -23.59 29.66 31.78
CA SER A 33 -23.65 30.09 33.19
C SER A 33 -24.39 31.42 33.36
N ALA A 34 -24.15 32.39 32.46
CA ALA A 34 -24.89 33.66 32.47
C ALA A 34 -26.40 33.51 32.10
N ALA A 35 -26.72 32.52 31.28
CA ALA A 35 -28.14 32.26 30.88
C ALA A 35 -28.91 31.51 31.98
N HIS A 36 -28.26 30.60 32.73
CA HIS A 36 -28.93 29.74 33.69
C HIS A 36 -28.70 30.15 35.17
N GLY A 37 -27.80 31.10 35.42
CA GLY A 37 -27.49 31.57 36.77
C GLY A 37 -26.71 30.61 37.65
N ASN A 38 -26.17 29.52 37.05
CA ASN A 38 -25.34 28.51 37.72
C ASN A 38 -24.00 28.34 37.01
N ASP A 39 -22.96 27.93 37.73
CA ASP A 39 -21.67 27.60 37.10
C ASP A 39 -21.74 26.28 36.32
N GLU A 40 -21.93 26.38 35.02
CA GLU A 40 -21.97 25.27 34.11
C GLU A 40 -20.73 25.28 33.20
N PHE A 41 -19.96 24.20 33.28
CA PHE A 41 -18.79 24.02 32.40
C PHE A 41 -19.13 23.10 31.22
N ILE A 42 -18.77 23.54 30.02
CA ILE A 42 -18.92 22.78 28.79
C ILE A 42 -17.56 22.31 28.31
N VAL A 43 -17.45 21.04 28.03
CA VAL A 43 -16.27 20.44 27.44
C VAL A 43 -16.48 20.27 25.94
N ARG A 44 -15.51 20.68 25.15
CA ARG A 44 -15.43 20.39 23.72
C ARG A 44 -14.97 18.97 23.52
N GLU A 45 -15.83 18.13 23.03
CA GLU A 45 -15.42 16.85 22.48
C GLU A 45 -14.88 17.10 21.07
N ARG A 46 -13.59 16.85 20.88
CA ARG A 46 -12.98 16.89 19.57
C ARG A 46 -13.01 15.48 18.97
N HIS A 47 -13.25 15.38 17.67
CA HIS A 47 -12.89 14.13 17.00
C HIS A 47 -11.39 13.95 17.16
N ALA A 48 -10.94 12.77 17.58
CA ALA A 48 -9.56 12.42 17.37
C ALA A 48 -9.37 12.41 15.85
N GLU A 49 -8.64 13.39 15.33
CA GLU A 49 -8.01 13.22 14.03
C GLU A 49 -7.03 12.06 14.22
N GLU A 50 -7.51 10.83 14.03
CA GLU A 50 -6.60 9.71 13.84
C GLU A 50 -5.87 10.03 12.52
N MET A 51 -4.66 10.60 12.66
CA MET A 51 -3.78 10.80 11.51
C MET A 51 -3.68 9.46 10.79
N SER A 52 -4.16 9.43 9.55
CA SER A 52 -4.12 8.21 8.75
C SER A 52 -2.69 7.72 8.67
N ARG A 53 -2.45 6.45 9.01
CA ARG A 53 -1.13 5.84 8.86
C ARG A 53 -1.13 4.95 7.65
N VAL A 54 -0.14 5.16 6.81
CA VAL A 54 0.08 4.41 5.58
C VAL A 54 1.44 3.75 5.67
N VAL A 55 1.51 2.48 5.34
CA VAL A 55 2.78 1.75 5.16
C VAL A 55 2.81 1.21 3.75
N LEU A 56 3.92 1.46 3.07
CA LEU A 56 4.21 0.92 1.76
C LEU A 56 5.14 -0.28 1.93
N VAL A 57 4.68 -1.45 1.53
CA VAL A 57 5.50 -2.67 1.42
C VAL A 57 5.78 -2.87 -0.07
N ILE A 58 7.03 -2.65 -0.46
CA ILE A 58 7.42 -2.67 -1.87
C ILE A 58 8.21 -3.93 -2.17
N ASP A 59 7.71 -4.71 -3.12
CA ASP A 59 8.41 -5.89 -3.61
C ASP A 59 9.62 -5.50 -4.44
N ARG A 60 10.80 -6.04 -4.06
CA ARG A 60 12.05 -5.85 -4.78
C ARG A 60 12.63 -7.17 -5.32
N ARG A 61 11.76 -8.17 -5.53
CA ARG A 61 12.20 -9.40 -6.19
C ARG A 61 12.57 -9.12 -7.65
N PRO A 62 13.46 -9.95 -8.25
CA PRO A 62 13.91 -9.77 -9.63
C PRO A 62 12.77 -9.70 -10.67
N SER A 63 11.61 -10.30 -10.40
CA SER A 63 10.44 -10.23 -11.28
C SER A 63 9.88 -8.81 -11.42
N MET A 64 10.09 -7.95 -10.44
CA MET A 64 9.66 -6.54 -10.47
C MET A 64 10.55 -5.66 -11.36
N ALA A 65 11.71 -6.13 -11.80
CA ALA A 65 12.59 -5.47 -12.77
C ALA A 65 12.34 -5.91 -14.21
N LEU A 66 11.40 -6.82 -14.45
CA LEU A 66 11.04 -7.25 -15.80
C LEU A 66 10.32 -6.14 -16.57
N TYR A 67 10.40 -6.23 -17.89
CA TYR A 67 9.76 -5.30 -18.82
C TYR A 67 10.31 -3.87 -18.69
N PRO A 68 11.58 -3.67 -19.11
CA PRO A 68 12.20 -2.35 -19.17
C PRO A 68 11.52 -1.47 -20.26
N ASP A 69 12.01 -0.26 -20.44
CA ASP A 69 11.45 0.80 -21.31
C ASP A 69 11.10 0.42 -22.76
N GLU A 70 11.56 -0.73 -23.23
CA GLU A 70 11.30 -1.24 -24.58
C GLU A 70 9.87 -1.76 -24.80
N LEU A 71 9.13 -2.03 -23.71
CA LEU A 71 7.73 -2.45 -23.79
C LEU A 71 6.79 -1.28 -23.52
N PRO A 72 5.84 -0.99 -24.43
CA PRO A 72 5.17 0.30 -24.47
C PRO A 72 4.12 0.52 -23.36
N TRP A 73 3.65 -0.52 -22.66
CA TRP A 73 2.52 -0.40 -21.73
C TRP A 73 2.90 -0.51 -20.27
N LEU A 74 3.82 -1.35 -19.87
CA LEU A 74 4.22 -1.47 -18.48
C LEU A 74 5.73 -1.52 -18.30
N ASN A 75 6.28 -0.49 -17.68
CA ASN A 75 7.54 -0.51 -16.96
C ASN A 75 7.21 -0.65 -15.46
N LYS A 76 7.38 -1.85 -14.87
CA LYS A 76 7.01 -2.14 -13.49
C LYS A 76 7.65 -1.15 -12.49
N PRO A 77 8.97 -0.87 -12.55
CA PRO A 77 9.58 0.11 -11.65
C PRO A 77 8.92 1.49 -11.72
N ARG A 78 8.60 1.99 -12.90
CA ARG A 78 7.89 3.27 -13.07
C ARG A 78 6.47 3.23 -12.54
N ALA A 79 5.75 2.15 -12.78
CA ALA A 79 4.40 2.00 -12.23
C ALA A 79 4.43 2.03 -10.70
N VAL A 80 5.39 1.37 -10.06
CA VAL A 80 5.60 1.39 -8.61
C VAL A 80 5.96 2.78 -8.12
N GLU A 81 6.82 3.53 -8.84
CA GLU A 81 7.12 4.93 -8.54
C GLU A 81 5.85 5.77 -8.49
N PHE A 82 5.04 5.75 -9.55
CA PHE A 82 3.80 6.53 -9.61
C PHE A 82 2.79 6.14 -8.54
N VAL A 83 2.61 4.84 -8.29
CA VAL A 83 1.77 4.34 -7.19
C VAL A 83 2.26 4.90 -5.85
N THR A 84 3.55 4.82 -5.60
CA THR A 84 4.18 5.28 -4.36
C THR A 84 3.99 6.79 -4.18
N ASP A 85 4.29 7.58 -5.22
CA ASP A 85 4.14 9.02 -5.19
C ASP A 85 2.69 9.46 -4.91
N LEU A 86 1.71 8.83 -5.55
CA LEU A 86 0.30 9.14 -5.35
C LEU A 86 -0.16 8.80 -3.92
N LEU A 87 0.22 7.64 -3.39
CA LEU A 87 -0.15 7.22 -2.04
C LEU A 87 0.51 8.11 -0.98
N VAL A 88 1.78 8.44 -1.15
CA VAL A 88 2.53 9.34 -0.25
C VAL A 88 1.92 10.74 -0.30
N ALA A 89 1.71 11.31 -1.50
CA ALA A 89 1.13 12.63 -1.65
C ALA A 89 -0.28 12.70 -1.02
N SER A 90 -1.13 11.68 -1.26
CA SER A 90 -2.46 11.60 -0.67
C SER A 90 -2.42 11.55 0.86
N ALA A 91 -1.56 10.71 1.44
CA ALA A 91 -1.43 10.59 2.88
C ALA A 91 -0.91 11.89 3.53
N LEU A 92 0.13 12.50 2.96
CA LEU A 92 0.73 13.73 3.49
C LEU A 92 -0.21 14.94 3.36
N ASN A 93 -0.98 15.05 2.27
CA ASN A 93 -1.98 16.10 2.10
C ASN A 93 -3.09 16.03 3.18
N GLN A 94 -3.36 14.83 3.69
CA GLN A 94 -4.29 14.61 4.80
C GLN A 94 -3.58 14.63 6.17
N ARG A 95 -2.36 15.17 6.26
CA ARG A 95 -1.54 15.17 7.48
C ARG A 95 -1.28 13.77 8.05
N GLY A 96 -1.35 12.75 7.20
CA GLY A 96 -1.08 11.37 7.58
C GLY A 96 0.40 11.08 7.79
N LEU A 97 0.66 9.90 8.33
CA LEU A 97 2.01 9.36 8.54
C LEU A 97 2.29 8.29 7.53
N VAL A 98 3.47 8.32 6.91
CA VAL A 98 3.88 7.32 5.92
C VAL A 98 5.09 6.54 6.40
N GLY A 99 5.02 5.21 6.28
CA GLY A 99 6.11 4.25 6.53
C GLY A 99 6.47 3.50 5.25
N TYR A 100 7.66 2.90 5.23
CA TYR A 100 8.17 2.17 4.08
C TYR A 100 8.91 0.90 4.50
N LEU A 101 8.73 -0.19 3.77
CA LEU A 101 9.41 -1.46 3.97
C LEU A 101 9.73 -2.12 2.63
N ASP A 102 10.97 -2.55 2.46
CA ASP A 102 11.39 -3.50 1.42
C ASP A 102 12.51 -4.43 1.94
N LEU A 103 12.94 -5.37 1.11
CA LEU A 103 14.02 -6.32 1.40
C LEU A 103 15.09 -6.37 0.29
N GLY A 104 15.14 -5.35 -0.57
CA GLY A 104 16.21 -5.22 -1.57
C GLY A 104 17.50 -4.65 -0.99
N SER A 105 18.59 -4.76 -1.73
CA SER A 105 19.81 -4.03 -1.42
C SER A 105 19.69 -2.54 -1.74
N HIS A 106 20.46 -1.72 -1.03
CA HIS A 106 20.48 -0.27 -1.24
C HIS A 106 21.90 0.25 -1.35
N ALA A 107 22.10 1.33 -2.06
CA ALA A 107 23.40 1.94 -2.33
C ALA A 107 24.21 2.32 -1.08
N ASN A 108 23.54 2.49 0.07
CA ASN A 108 24.17 2.79 1.36
C ASN A 108 24.74 1.56 2.11
N GLY A 109 24.84 0.41 1.43
CA GLY A 109 25.37 -0.83 2.01
C GLY A 109 24.34 -1.69 2.73
N HIS A 110 23.04 -1.43 2.58
CA HIS A 110 22.00 -2.31 3.09
C HIS A 110 21.95 -3.59 2.27
N GLU A 111 22.01 -4.75 2.92
CA GLU A 111 22.07 -6.06 2.26
C GLU A 111 20.67 -6.57 1.89
N ALA A 112 20.56 -7.18 0.70
CA ALA A 112 19.34 -7.85 0.27
C ALA A 112 18.88 -8.91 1.28
N GLY A 113 17.55 -9.00 1.45
CA GLY A 113 16.94 -9.94 2.38
C GLY A 113 16.90 -9.47 3.84
N THR A 114 17.49 -8.33 4.18
CA THR A 114 17.29 -7.67 5.47
C THR A 114 16.16 -6.62 5.35
N PRO A 115 15.27 -6.50 6.35
CA PRO A 115 14.20 -5.52 6.28
C PRO A 115 14.73 -4.09 6.32
N PHE A 116 14.51 -3.33 5.25
CA PHE A 116 14.72 -1.91 5.23
C PHE A 116 13.44 -1.21 5.68
N TRP A 117 13.38 -0.84 6.96
CA TRP A 117 12.19 -0.30 7.61
C TRP A 117 12.31 1.18 7.95
N GLN A 118 11.36 1.96 7.47
CA GLN A 118 11.13 3.34 7.91
C GLN A 118 9.78 3.44 8.62
N ARG A 119 9.81 3.82 9.89
CA ARG A 119 8.59 4.01 10.68
C ARG A 119 7.72 5.12 10.12
N PRO A 120 6.38 5.02 10.22
CA PRO A 120 5.50 6.10 9.82
C PRO A 120 5.84 7.43 10.50
N ARG A 121 6.07 8.49 9.71
CA ARG A 121 6.44 9.85 10.15
C ARG A 121 5.64 10.89 9.37
N SER A 122 5.45 12.09 9.99
CA SER A 122 4.69 13.21 9.42
C SER A 122 5.56 14.30 8.78
N GLN A 123 6.89 14.23 8.90
CA GLN A 123 7.75 15.32 8.46
C GLN A 123 7.97 15.32 6.94
N LEU A 124 7.30 16.24 6.26
CA LEU A 124 7.41 16.46 4.82
C LEU A 124 8.84 16.66 4.31
N SER A 125 9.70 17.36 5.04
CA SER A 125 11.04 17.74 4.55
C SER A 125 12.03 16.59 4.52
N THR A 126 12.02 15.71 5.52
CA THR A 126 12.85 14.50 5.57
C THR A 126 12.33 13.41 4.64
N TRP A 127 11.00 13.36 4.44
CA TRP A 127 10.37 12.38 3.61
C TRP A 127 10.52 12.63 2.11
N GLN A 128 10.41 13.90 1.67
CA GLN A 128 10.61 14.25 0.26
C GLN A 128 12.06 14.04 -0.20
N GLY A 129 13.04 14.19 0.70
CA GLY A 129 14.44 13.84 0.44
C GLY A 129 14.66 12.34 0.47
N ASP A 130 14.46 11.70 1.62
CA ASP A 130 14.83 10.30 1.86
C ASP A 130 13.96 9.30 1.07
N LEU A 131 12.66 9.55 0.94
CA LEU A 131 11.78 8.66 0.18
C LEU A 131 11.95 8.84 -1.32
N ARG A 132 12.10 10.08 -1.78
CA ARG A 132 12.33 10.36 -3.19
C ARG A 132 13.67 9.80 -3.66
N GLU A 133 14.72 9.89 -2.87
CA GLU A 133 15.99 9.21 -3.13
C GLU A 133 15.81 7.70 -3.20
N ARG A 134 14.96 7.11 -2.36
CA ARG A 134 14.72 5.66 -2.34
C ARG A 134 13.80 5.15 -3.43
N VAL A 135 12.83 5.95 -3.84
CA VAL A 135 12.01 5.65 -5.03
C VAL A 135 12.85 5.79 -6.28
N LEU A 136 13.77 6.77 -6.34
CA LEU A 136 14.78 6.86 -7.39
C LEU A 136 15.79 5.70 -7.32
N ASP A 137 16.18 5.27 -6.11
CA ASP A 137 16.93 4.04 -5.88
C ASP A 137 16.18 2.80 -6.35
N TYR A 138 14.85 2.77 -6.22
CA TYR A 138 14.03 1.71 -6.77
C TYR A 138 14.13 1.60 -8.29
N LEU A 139 14.26 2.73 -8.99
CA LEU A 139 14.45 2.75 -10.46
C LEU A 139 15.87 2.35 -10.87
N SER A 140 16.87 2.60 -10.04
CA SER A 140 18.29 2.40 -10.38
C SER A 140 18.84 1.01 -10.11
N GLY A 141 18.11 0.12 -9.44
CA GLY A 141 18.55 -1.24 -9.11
C GLY A 141 18.04 -1.74 -7.76
N GLY A 142 18.66 -2.80 -7.23
CA GLY A 142 18.26 -3.39 -5.95
C GLY A 142 17.02 -4.33 -6.04
N PHE A 143 16.81 -4.94 -7.22
CA PHE A 143 15.82 -6.00 -7.43
C PHE A 143 16.44 -7.36 -7.17
N ASP A 144 16.86 -7.59 -5.94
CA ASP A 144 17.60 -8.77 -5.49
C ASP A 144 17.05 -9.33 -4.16
N ALA A 145 15.85 -8.89 -3.78
CA ALA A 145 15.14 -9.47 -2.65
C ALA A 145 14.90 -10.97 -2.87
N PRO A 146 14.98 -11.80 -1.80
CA PRO A 146 14.75 -13.23 -1.90
C PRO A 146 13.31 -13.56 -2.31
N ASP A 147 13.07 -14.78 -2.82
CA ASP A 147 11.75 -15.22 -3.29
C ASP A 147 10.67 -15.15 -2.20
N ASP A 148 11.03 -15.36 -0.95
CA ASP A 148 10.18 -15.22 0.23
C ASP A 148 10.14 -13.79 0.81
N GLY A 149 10.66 -12.80 0.09
CA GLY A 149 10.82 -11.42 0.56
C GLY A 149 9.53 -10.81 1.07
N LEU A 150 8.42 -10.96 0.35
CA LEU A 150 7.12 -10.44 0.81
C LEU A 150 6.62 -11.11 2.10
N GLU A 151 6.81 -12.42 2.23
CA GLU A 151 6.43 -13.14 3.46
C GLU A 151 7.25 -12.66 4.65
N ARG A 152 8.55 -12.47 4.46
CA ARG A 152 9.45 -11.91 5.47
C ARG A 152 9.08 -10.47 5.83
N ALA A 153 8.69 -9.65 4.85
CA ALA A 153 8.23 -8.29 5.09
C ALA A 153 6.98 -8.26 5.97
N LEU A 154 5.94 -9.05 5.65
CA LEU A 154 4.74 -9.13 6.48
C LEU A 154 5.00 -9.72 7.87
N ALA A 155 5.86 -10.72 7.97
CA ALA A 155 6.29 -11.28 9.25
C ALA A 155 7.01 -10.22 10.10
N TYR A 156 7.89 -9.41 9.50
CA TYR A 156 8.58 -8.31 10.18
C TYR A 156 7.61 -7.25 10.70
N LEU A 157 6.63 -6.83 9.88
CA LEU A 157 5.61 -5.88 10.31
C LEU A 157 4.80 -6.44 11.49
N SER A 158 4.42 -7.71 11.43
CA SER A 158 3.60 -8.37 12.45
C SER A 158 4.34 -8.62 13.77
N THR A 159 5.66 -8.54 13.77
CA THR A 159 6.51 -8.81 14.94
C THR A 159 7.29 -7.58 15.39
N ALA A 160 8.38 -7.26 14.71
CA ALA A 160 9.33 -6.22 15.11
C ALA A 160 8.76 -4.80 14.98
N ALA A 161 7.95 -4.53 13.95
CA ALA A 161 7.37 -3.22 13.70
C ALA A 161 5.98 -3.02 14.34
N ARG A 162 5.36 -4.07 14.89
CA ARG A 162 3.99 -4.08 15.44
C ARG A 162 3.70 -2.91 16.38
N GLY A 163 4.61 -2.59 17.28
CA GLY A 163 4.44 -1.52 18.27
C GLY A 163 4.33 -0.11 17.67
N SER A 164 4.71 0.08 16.40
CA SER A 164 4.61 1.36 15.69
C SER A 164 3.39 1.47 14.77
N LEU A 165 2.62 0.38 14.64
CA LEU A 165 1.49 0.26 13.72
C LEU A 165 0.19 -0.01 14.47
N PRO A 166 -0.62 1.03 14.78
CA PRO A 166 -1.92 0.84 15.42
C PRO A 166 -2.93 0.17 14.50
N LEU A 167 -4.05 -0.21 15.08
CA LEU A 167 -5.20 -0.74 14.36
C LEU A 167 -5.67 0.25 13.29
N GLY A 168 -6.11 -0.26 12.13
CA GLY A 168 -6.60 0.58 11.04
C GLY A 168 -5.50 1.26 10.22
N THR A 169 -4.21 0.95 10.47
CA THR A 169 -3.11 1.37 9.58
C THR A 169 -3.35 0.78 8.18
N PHE A 170 -3.30 1.61 7.15
CA PHE A 170 -3.29 1.13 5.77
C PHE A 170 -1.93 0.52 5.45
N VAL A 171 -1.92 -0.71 4.96
CA VAL A 171 -0.72 -1.39 4.49
C VAL A 171 -0.89 -1.74 3.02
N PHE A 172 -0.29 -0.93 2.16
CA PHE A 172 -0.27 -1.18 0.72
C PHE A 172 0.89 -2.12 0.38
N ILE A 173 0.57 -3.26 -0.24
CA ILE A 173 1.54 -4.28 -0.62
C ILE A 173 1.64 -4.27 -2.14
N VAL A 174 2.73 -3.70 -2.65
CA VAL A 174 2.94 -3.49 -4.09
C VAL A 174 3.84 -4.60 -4.64
N SER A 175 3.28 -5.45 -5.49
CA SER A 175 3.97 -6.62 -6.05
C SER A 175 3.30 -7.07 -7.35
N ASP A 176 3.99 -7.89 -8.12
CA ASP A 176 3.38 -8.64 -9.22
C ASP A 176 2.63 -9.91 -8.76
N PHE A 177 2.85 -10.34 -7.53
CA PHE A 177 2.27 -11.56 -6.96
C PHE A 177 2.40 -12.80 -7.86
N THR A 178 3.43 -12.86 -8.71
CA THR A 178 3.72 -14.05 -9.53
C THR A 178 4.10 -15.26 -8.66
N ALA A 179 4.67 -15.00 -7.49
CA ALA A 179 4.76 -15.94 -6.38
C ALA A 179 3.84 -15.43 -5.25
N PRO A 180 2.64 -15.98 -5.08
CA PRO A 180 1.67 -15.51 -4.10
C PRO A 180 2.15 -15.81 -2.68
N LEU A 181 1.72 -14.95 -1.74
CA LEU A 181 1.95 -15.17 -0.32
C LEU A 181 1.17 -16.38 0.19
N SER A 182 1.74 -17.09 1.16
CA SER A 182 1.04 -18.19 1.81
C SER A 182 -0.21 -17.71 2.56
N PRO A 183 -1.28 -18.55 2.64
CA PRO A 183 -2.47 -18.22 3.44
C PRO A 183 -2.13 -17.87 4.90
N GLY A 184 -1.12 -18.51 5.48
CA GLY A 184 -0.67 -18.23 6.84
C GLY A 184 -0.05 -16.85 7.01
N SER A 185 0.61 -16.29 5.99
CA SER A 185 1.15 -14.93 6.01
C SER A 185 0.05 -13.89 5.97
N TRP A 186 -0.97 -14.10 5.13
CA TRP A 186 -2.17 -13.26 5.10
C TRP A 186 -2.93 -13.31 6.43
N ALA A 187 -3.16 -14.49 6.98
CA ALA A 187 -3.88 -14.65 8.25
C ALA A 187 -3.21 -13.87 9.39
N ARG A 188 -1.88 -14.01 9.54
CA ARG A 188 -1.12 -13.26 10.56
C ARG A 188 -1.19 -11.75 10.38
N ALA A 189 -1.17 -11.25 9.15
CA ALA A 189 -1.28 -9.83 8.88
C ALA A 189 -2.70 -9.31 9.17
N LEU A 190 -3.74 -10.07 8.82
CA LEU A 190 -5.14 -9.74 9.10
C LEU A 190 -5.46 -9.73 10.61
N GLU A 191 -4.83 -10.59 11.40
CA GLU A 191 -4.94 -10.59 12.87
C GLU A 191 -4.51 -9.26 13.51
N GLN A 192 -3.64 -8.49 12.84
CA GLN A 192 -3.21 -7.18 13.32
C GLN A 192 -4.29 -6.11 13.15
N ARG A 193 -5.39 -6.41 12.46
CA ARG A 193 -6.48 -5.48 12.13
C ARG A 193 -6.00 -4.24 11.37
N TRP A 194 -4.98 -4.41 10.54
CA TRP A 194 -4.59 -3.43 9.55
C TRP A 194 -5.54 -3.48 8.36
N ASP A 195 -5.59 -2.40 7.62
CA ASP A 195 -6.30 -2.31 6.35
C ASP A 195 -5.32 -2.69 5.23
N LEU A 196 -5.28 -3.97 4.87
CA LEU A 196 -4.36 -4.50 3.88
C LEU A 196 -4.91 -4.24 2.47
N VAL A 197 -4.09 -3.67 1.61
CA VAL A 197 -4.44 -3.35 0.23
C VAL A 197 -3.38 -3.92 -0.72
N PRO A 198 -3.64 -5.06 -1.36
CA PRO A 198 -2.77 -5.57 -2.41
C PRO A 198 -2.82 -4.66 -3.65
N ILE A 199 -1.66 -4.26 -4.16
CA ILE A 199 -1.53 -3.57 -5.46
C ILE A 199 -0.78 -4.51 -6.39
N VAL A 200 -1.51 -5.07 -7.35
CA VAL A 200 -1.02 -6.07 -8.31
C VAL A 200 -0.47 -5.35 -9.54
N VAL A 201 0.85 -5.39 -9.73
CA VAL A 201 1.53 -4.76 -10.86
C VAL A 201 1.93 -5.83 -11.87
N GLN A 202 1.11 -6.05 -12.91
CA GLN A 202 1.32 -7.12 -13.89
C GLN A 202 1.13 -6.62 -15.31
N ASP A 203 2.02 -7.04 -16.20
CA ASP A 203 1.91 -6.74 -17.63
C ASP A 203 0.65 -7.41 -18.23
N PRO A 204 -0.24 -6.63 -18.88
CA PRO A 204 -1.50 -7.14 -19.40
C PRO A 204 -1.32 -8.17 -20.52
N ILE A 205 -0.21 -8.13 -21.24
CA ILE A 205 0.07 -9.00 -22.37
C ILE A 205 0.83 -10.26 -21.96
N TRP A 206 1.87 -10.11 -21.12
CA TRP A 206 2.81 -11.19 -20.79
C TRP A 206 2.48 -11.92 -19.49
N GLU A 207 1.83 -11.27 -18.55
CA GLU A 207 1.55 -11.83 -17.21
C GLU A 207 0.07 -12.08 -16.95
N GLN A 208 -0.82 -11.20 -17.41
CA GLN A 208 -2.28 -11.42 -17.29
C GLN A 208 -2.81 -12.30 -18.43
N SER A 209 -2.09 -12.32 -19.56
CA SER A 209 -2.42 -13.10 -20.77
C SER A 209 -1.13 -13.71 -21.33
N PHE A 210 -1.09 -13.99 -22.64
CA PHE A 210 0.13 -14.34 -23.37
C PHE A 210 0.00 -13.91 -24.83
N PRO A 211 1.02 -13.24 -25.42
CA PRO A 211 0.95 -12.70 -26.78
C PRO A 211 0.89 -13.81 -27.82
N SER A 212 0.32 -13.50 -28.99
CA SER A 212 0.24 -14.42 -30.14
C SER A 212 1.57 -14.47 -30.91
N ILE A 213 2.57 -15.12 -30.31
CA ILE A 213 3.96 -15.22 -30.83
C ILE A 213 4.30 -16.59 -31.40
N GLN A 214 3.30 -17.33 -31.88
CA GLN A 214 3.51 -18.66 -32.46
C GLN A 214 4.51 -18.62 -33.63
N GLY A 215 5.46 -19.55 -33.63
CA GLY A 215 6.49 -19.65 -34.66
C GLY A 215 7.62 -18.62 -34.58
N VAL A 216 7.53 -17.62 -33.69
CA VAL A 216 8.55 -16.59 -33.49
C VAL A 216 9.55 -17.07 -32.44
N LEU A 217 10.85 -16.85 -32.71
CA LEU A 217 11.90 -17.02 -31.70
C LEU A 217 11.87 -15.85 -30.72
N THR A 218 11.43 -16.12 -29.50
CA THR A 218 11.24 -15.09 -28.48
C THR A 218 12.27 -15.25 -27.37
N PRO A 219 13.02 -14.18 -27.03
CA PRO A 219 13.93 -14.20 -25.90
C PRO A 219 13.12 -14.16 -24.60
N LEU A 220 13.23 -15.19 -23.80
CA LEU A 220 12.69 -15.21 -22.44
C LEU A 220 13.82 -15.03 -21.44
N ALA A 221 13.63 -14.10 -20.50
CA ALA A 221 14.52 -13.91 -19.37
C ALA A 221 14.01 -14.72 -18.17
N ASP A 222 14.94 -15.36 -17.47
CA ASP A 222 14.66 -15.92 -16.14
C ASP A 222 14.96 -14.81 -15.11
N PRO A 223 13.99 -14.31 -14.34
CA PRO A 223 14.22 -13.22 -13.38
C PRO A 223 15.31 -13.55 -12.34
N GLY A 224 15.38 -14.82 -11.91
CA GLY A 224 16.38 -15.29 -10.92
C GLY A 224 17.75 -15.62 -11.51
N ARG A 225 17.91 -15.57 -12.83
CA ARG A 225 19.17 -15.90 -13.53
C ARG A 225 19.39 -14.93 -14.66
N SER A 226 20.60 -14.41 -14.80
CA SER A 226 21.01 -13.52 -15.91
C SER A 226 21.00 -14.19 -17.28
N THR A 227 20.26 -15.29 -17.45
CA THR A 227 20.24 -16.10 -18.67
C THR A 227 19.00 -15.80 -19.50
N ARG A 228 19.23 -15.46 -20.78
CA ARG A 228 18.14 -15.35 -21.77
C ARG A 228 18.11 -16.65 -22.59
N ARG A 229 16.92 -17.22 -22.73
CA ARG A 229 16.70 -18.41 -23.59
C ARG A 229 15.83 -18.01 -24.77
N LEU A 230 16.27 -18.37 -25.97
CA LEU A 230 15.42 -18.25 -27.15
C LEU A 230 14.46 -19.46 -27.20
N VAL A 231 13.18 -19.20 -27.19
CA VAL A 231 12.13 -20.22 -27.22
C VAL A 231 11.22 -19.94 -28.40
N ARG A 232 10.85 -21.01 -29.12
CA ARG A 232 9.84 -20.95 -30.16
C ARG A 232 8.59 -21.68 -29.65
N PHE A 233 7.46 -20.98 -29.63
CA PHE A 233 6.19 -21.54 -29.18
C PHE A 233 5.37 -22.00 -30.39
N ASP A 234 4.74 -23.15 -30.28
CA ASP A 234 3.64 -23.54 -31.15
C ASP A 234 2.30 -22.93 -30.68
N ALA A 235 1.26 -23.06 -31.49
CA ALA A 235 -0.06 -22.47 -31.20
C ALA A 235 -0.67 -23.04 -29.90
N LYS A 236 -0.45 -24.33 -29.63
CA LYS A 236 -0.95 -25.00 -28.43
C LYS A 236 -0.28 -24.47 -27.18
N GLN A 237 1.05 -24.32 -27.20
CA GLN A 237 1.82 -23.78 -26.09
C GLN A 237 1.46 -22.32 -25.81
N VAL A 238 1.20 -21.50 -26.83
CA VAL A 238 0.73 -20.12 -26.66
C VAL A 238 -0.61 -20.09 -25.92
N GLU A 239 -1.56 -20.92 -26.36
CA GLU A 239 -2.88 -20.98 -25.76
C GLU A 239 -2.85 -21.53 -24.32
N GLU A 240 -2.05 -22.57 -24.07
CA GLU A 240 -1.85 -23.12 -22.72
C GLU A 240 -1.29 -22.07 -21.75
N ARG A 241 -0.27 -21.28 -22.19
CA ARG A 241 0.29 -20.21 -21.37
C ARG A 241 -0.72 -19.10 -21.11
N ARG A 242 -1.49 -18.69 -22.14
CA ARG A 242 -2.54 -17.70 -22.00
C ARG A 242 -3.54 -18.11 -20.93
N ARG A 243 -4.07 -19.35 -21.03
CA ARG A 243 -5.00 -19.88 -20.03
C ARG A 243 -4.39 -19.99 -18.64
N ALA A 244 -3.15 -20.41 -18.55
CA ALA A 244 -2.44 -20.52 -17.27
C ALA A 244 -2.27 -19.14 -16.60
N ASN A 245 -1.90 -18.11 -17.37
CA ASN A 245 -1.75 -16.76 -16.85
C ASN A 245 -3.10 -16.16 -16.40
N GLN A 246 -4.14 -16.31 -17.22
CA GLN A 246 -5.49 -15.88 -16.87
C GLN A 246 -5.99 -16.59 -15.61
N ALA A 247 -5.89 -17.92 -15.55
CA ALA A 247 -6.31 -18.70 -14.39
C ALA A 247 -5.52 -18.32 -13.11
N ARG A 248 -4.22 -18.00 -13.25
CA ARG A 248 -3.41 -17.53 -12.12
C ARG A 248 -3.91 -16.18 -11.59
N LEU A 249 -4.19 -15.22 -12.47
CA LEU A 249 -4.70 -13.91 -12.08
C LEU A 249 -6.09 -14.03 -11.46
N ASP A 250 -7.00 -14.78 -12.09
CA ASP A 250 -8.36 -15.00 -11.59
C ASP A 250 -8.33 -15.69 -10.21
N GLY A 251 -7.45 -16.68 -10.04
CA GLY A 251 -7.22 -17.34 -8.75
C GLY A 251 -6.73 -16.37 -7.70
N LEU A 252 -5.73 -15.56 -8.01
CA LEU A 252 -5.18 -14.54 -7.10
C LEU A 252 -6.25 -13.54 -6.64
N LEU A 253 -7.03 -13.00 -7.57
CA LEU A 253 -8.10 -12.06 -7.25
C LEU A 253 -9.23 -12.71 -6.44
N THR A 254 -9.54 -13.97 -6.73
CA THR A 254 -10.51 -14.78 -5.96
C THR A 254 -10.03 -15.00 -4.53
N ASP A 255 -8.75 -15.32 -4.35
CA ASP A 255 -8.15 -15.49 -3.02
C ASP A 255 -8.19 -14.18 -2.22
N PHE A 256 -7.88 -13.06 -2.85
CA PHE A 256 -8.00 -11.75 -2.20
C PHE A 256 -9.43 -11.44 -1.79
N ALA A 257 -10.39 -11.66 -2.68
CA ALA A 257 -11.81 -11.47 -2.37
C ALA A 257 -12.28 -12.39 -1.22
N GLY A 258 -11.83 -13.65 -1.20
CA GLY A 258 -12.10 -14.60 -0.12
C GLY A 258 -11.53 -14.18 1.24
N LEU A 259 -10.43 -13.42 1.24
CA LEU A 259 -9.82 -12.82 2.44
C LEU A 259 -10.45 -11.47 2.81
N GLY A 260 -11.39 -10.96 2.02
CA GLY A 260 -11.97 -9.62 2.20
C GLY A 260 -11.01 -8.49 1.84
N LEU A 261 -9.99 -8.77 1.03
CA LEU A 261 -9.02 -7.80 0.54
C LEU A 261 -9.52 -7.23 -0.79
N ASP A 262 -9.44 -5.91 -0.90
CA ASP A 262 -9.85 -5.16 -2.08
C ASP A 262 -8.60 -4.73 -2.86
N ALA A 263 -8.24 -5.53 -3.86
CA ALA A 263 -7.00 -5.37 -4.60
C ALA A 263 -7.12 -4.32 -5.71
N VAL A 264 -6.01 -3.60 -5.97
CA VAL A 264 -5.85 -2.70 -7.12
C VAL A 264 -5.02 -3.39 -8.19
N LEU A 265 -5.50 -3.42 -9.43
CA LEU A 265 -4.75 -3.97 -10.57
C LEU A 265 -4.13 -2.84 -11.39
N ILE A 266 -2.82 -2.87 -11.55
CA ILE A 266 -2.04 -1.92 -12.34
C ILE A 266 -1.42 -2.65 -13.53
N GLY A 267 -1.86 -2.31 -14.74
CA GLY A 267 -1.37 -2.89 -16.00
C GLY A 267 -0.67 -1.87 -16.91
N SER A 268 -0.44 -0.65 -16.43
CA SER A 268 0.18 0.44 -17.19
C SER A 268 1.14 1.23 -16.33
N SER A 269 2.18 1.78 -16.93
CA SER A 269 3.07 2.77 -16.31
C SER A 269 2.74 4.22 -16.73
N ASN A 270 1.59 4.43 -17.38
CA ASN A 270 1.10 5.77 -17.63
C ASN A 270 0.54 6.37 -16.32
N PRO A 271 0.98 7.57 -15.89
CA PRO A 271 0.52 8.19 -14.65
C PRO A 271 -0.99 8.35 -14.55
N ASN A 272 -1.67 8.65 -15.66
CA ASN A 272 -3.12 8.83 -15.69
C ASN A 272 -3.86 7.50 -15.46
N ASP A 273 -3.36 6.40 -16.03
CA ASP A 273 -3.97 5.07 -15.84
C ASP A 273 -3.79 4.59 -14.39
N VAL A 274 -2.60 4.80 -13.83
CA VAL A 274 -2.31 4.50 -12.41
C VAL A 274 -3.21 5.31 -11.48
N HIS A 275 -3.34 6.62 -11.74
CA HIS A 275 -4.23 7.49 -10.97
C HIS A 275 -5.68 7.05 -11.08
N ALA A 276 -6.17 6.73 -12.29
CA ALA A 276 -7.54 6.27 -12.49
C ALA A 276 -7.83 4.95 -11.75
N ALA A 277 -6.88 4.00 -11.75
CA ALA A 277 -7.04 2.74 -11.03
C ALA A 277 -7.15 2.95 -9.51
N LEU A 278 -6.27 3.79 -8.92
CA LEU A 278 -6.31 4.10 -7.49
C LEU A 278 -7.55 4.91 -7.11
N LEU A 279 -7.99 5.85 -7.95
CA LEU A 279 -9.20 6.63 -7.73
C LEU A 279 -10.44 5.73 -7.74
N SER A 280 -10.58 4.87 -8.75
CA SER A 280 -11.70 3.91 -8.85
C SER A 280 -11.77 2.99 -7.63
N TRP A 281 -10.61 2.50 -7.14
CA TRP A 281 -10.54 1.72 -5.91
C TRP A 281 -11.01 2.52 -4.69
N ALA A 282 -10.57 3.78 -4.56
CA ALA A 282 -10.94 4.63 -3.43
C ALA A 282 -12.46 4.94 -3.42
N GLU A 283 -13.03 5.23 -4.59
CA GLU A 283 -14.47 5.48 -4.77
C GLU A 283 -15.30 4.24 -4.40
N HIS A 284 -14.90 3.06 -4.92
CA HIS A 284 -15.56 1.80 -4.60
C HIS A 284 -15.58 1.52 -3.09
N ARG A 285 -14.46 1.74 -2.41
CA ARG A 285 -14.39 1.59 -0.95
C ARG A 285 -15.23 2.60 -0.19
N ALA A 286 -15.31 3.85 -0.65
CA ALA A 286 -16.15 4.87 -0.05
C ALA A 286 -17.65 4.48 -0.14
N GLU A 287 -18.09 3.96 -1.28
CA GLU A 287 -19.44 3.46 -1.47
C GLU A 287 -19.77 2.27 -0.57
N GLN A 288 -18.85 1.31 -0.44
CA GLN A 288 -19.04 0.16 0.45
C GLN A 288 -19.15 0.57 1.92
N ARG A 289 -18.39 1.56 2.37
CA ARG A 289 -18.50 2.11 3.73
C ARG A 289 -19.80 2.86 3.95
N GLY A 290 -20.26 3.63 2.97
CA GLY A 290 -21.54 4.34 3.02
C GLY A 290 -22.77 3.42 3.09
N ARG A 291 -22.70 2.20 2.57
CA ARG A 291 -23.78 1.20 2.63
C ARG A 291 -23.84 0.42 3.96
N ARG A 292 -22.84 0.53 4.82
CA ARG A 292 -22.75 -0.16 6.13
C ARG A 292 -23.18 0.73 7.31
N ILE A 293 -23.56 1.96 7.05
CA ILE A 293 -24.11 2.94 8.02
C ILE A 293 -25.61 3.04 7.81
#